data_da9d4b8abd755b6fca9b1fb8047d0d08
#
_entry.id   da9d4b8abd755b6fca9b1fb8047d0d08
#
_cell.length_a   1.000
_cell.length_b   1.000
_cell.length_c   1.000
_cell.angle_alpha   90.00
_cell.angle_beta   90.00
_cell.angle_gamma   90.00
#
_symmetry.space_group_name_H-M   'P 1'
#
loop_
_entity.id
_entity.type
_entity.pdbx_description
1 polymer ?
#
loop_
_entity_poly.entity_id
_entity_poly.type
_entity_poly.pdbx_seq_one_letter_code
_entity_poly.pdbx_strand_id
1 'polypeptide(L)'
;MAGERVEELDRYKGFLIFLVVLGHFLLPVKDSGMALFSRSFYGIYSFHMPAFIFLSGYFFQQSFVKRGRKASSLFSNLLYYFICYFFLKTLLYPFDVFCYGGQGRFPDYLHESSTPWYLLGLFFWQLACLPLCFFKRNRVYIGKGGNPEDRGEKYYLLLLILLSLFAGYLDQNRRLVDFLALDRVFGFAPFFYFGMLLSQSSFSWKKRRDGLALFGGVSLLLFLLFFPGLKNYTRIFYGVWYRRVSKEEILPFFQSFPILLRIFYIPFALGISYFFYWILSFFGKYPLHKKILGRKSSIVGALGRKLGLTGAWEDQFRFSEVLENLKRKLSLWGKYSLVIYLFHRPFRDLFLKMGGYSYFLQGERSVFVQLLFFLFLLGFSVAVCVLLGRKSLYRLCRKRW
;
A
#
# COMPACT_ATOMS: atom_id res chain seq x y z
N MET A 1 -25.73 3.93 -13.36
CA MET A 1 -24.96 2.66 -13.36
C MET A 1 -23.91 2.78 -12.27
N ALA A 2 -24.00 1.95 -11.24
CA ALA A 2 -22.94 1.81 -10.25
C ALA A 2 -21.68 1.35 -11.01
N GLY A 3 -20.62 2.16 -11.00
CA GLY A 3 -19.44 1.83 -11.75
C GLY A 3 -18.87 0.50 -11.28
N GLU A 4 -18.72 -0.44 -12.21
CA GLU A 4 -18.06 -1.70 -11.96
C GLU A 4 -16.70 -1.42 -11.34
N ARG A 5 -16.51 -1.95 -10.16
CA ARG A 5 -15.24 -1.93 -9.46
C ARG A 5 -14.28 -2.75 -10.30
N VAL A 6 -13.12 -2.16 -10.62
CA VAL A 6 -12.12 -2.87 -11.42
C VAL A 6 -11.51 -3.97 -10.55
N GLU A 7 -11.93 -5.21 -10.77
CA GLU A 7 -11.54 -6.37 -9.97
C GLU A 7 -10.02 -6.56 -9.90
N GLU A 8 -9.31 -6.19 -10.97
CA GLU A 8 -7.85 -6.20 -11.00
C GLU A 8 -7.22 -5.26 -9.96
N LEU A 9 -7.81 -4.06 -9.77
CA LEU A 9 -7.35 -3.12 -8.75
C LEU A 9 -7.69 -3.60 -7.33
N ASP A 10 -8.80 -4.33 -7.16
CA ASP A 10 -9.10 -4.97 -5.88
C ASP A 10 -8.09 -6.08 -5.55
N ARG A 11 -7.69 -6.90 -6.52
CA ARG A 11 -6.63 -7.89 -6.35
C ARG A 11 -5.30 -7.23 -6.00
N TYR A 12 -4.97 -6.14 -6.67
CA TYR A 12 -3.75 -5.40 -6.39
C TYR A 12 -3.77 -4.79 -4.97
N LYS A 13 -4.89 -4.20 -4.55
CA LYS A 13 -5.06 -3.74 -3.15
C LYS A 13 -4.91 -4.89 -2.14
N GLY A 14 -5.42 -6.06 -2.48
CA GLY A 14 -5.27 -7.27 -1.65
C GLY A 14 -3.82 -7.73 -1.52
N PHE A 15 -3.05 -7.64 -2.59
CA PHE A 15 -1.62 -7.88 -2.55
C PHE A 15 -0.89 -6.85 -1.68
N LEU A 16 -1.20 -5.56 -1.86
CA LEU A 16 -0.58 -4.49 -1.08
C LEU A 16 -0.87 -4.61 0.41
N ILE A 17 -2.11 -4.94 0.81
CA ILE A 17 -2.43 -5.11 2.24
C ILE A 17 -1.75 -6.33 2.84
N PHE A 18 -1.58 -7.41 2.08
CA PHE A 18 -0.75 -8.54 2.49
C PHE A 18 0.70 -8.09 2.75
N LEU A 19 1.29 -7.27 1.86
CA LEU A 19 2.63 -6.72 2.05
C LEU A 19 2.72 -5.79 3.27
N VAL A 20 1.67 -5.03 3.60
CA VAL A 20 1.60 -4.25 4.85
C VAL A 20 1.74 -5.18 6.06
N VAL A 21 0.95 -6.25 6.11
CA VAL A 21 0.99 -7.22 7.22
C VAL A 21 2.36 -7.87 7.31
N LEU A 22 2.89 -8.41 6.21
CA LEU A 22 4.21 -9.04 6.16
C LEU A 22 5.31 -8.06 6.56
N GLY A 23 5.28 -6.83 6.06
CA GLY A 23 6.24 -5.79 6.41
C GLY A 23 6.25 -5.48 7.92
N HIS A 24 5.06 -5.43 8.54
CA HIS A 24 4.98 -5.25 9.99
C HIS A 24 5.49 -6.45 10.78
N PHE A 25 5.34 -7.69 10.28
CA PHE A 25 5.94 -8.87 10.89
C PHE A 25 7.46 -8.94 10.71
N LEU A 26 8.01 -8.38 9.63
CA LEU A 26 9.46 -8.26 9.41
C LEU A 26 10.11 -7.11 10.21
N LEU A 27 9.32 -6.12 10.65
CA LEU A 27 9.84 -4.92 11.33
C LEU A 27 10.76 -5.21 12.53
N PRO A 28 10.46 -6.17 13.44
CA PRO A 28 11.32 -6.44 14.59
C PRO A 28 12.70 -6.99 14.22
N VAL A 29 12.81 -7.70 13.09
CA VAL A 29 14.07 -8.36 12.66
C VAL A 29 14.77 -7.65 11.49
N LYS A 30 14.28 -6.49 11.04
CA LYS A 30 14.83 -5.76 9.89
C LYS A 30 16.30 -5.33 10.04
N ASP A 31 16.74 -5.07 11.28
CA ASP A 31 18.10 -4.61 11.61
C ASP A 31 18.90 -5.67 12.39
N SER A 32 18.49 -6.94 12.35
CA SER A 32 19.15 -8.08 13.03
C SER A 32 20.47 -8.54 12.38
N GLY A 33 20.97 -7.84 11.35
CA GLY A 33 22.16 -8.24 10.59
C GLY A 33 21.84 -9.24 9.45
N MET A 34 20.72 -9.93 9.49
CA MET A 34 20.35 -10.95 8.52
C MET A 34 19.80 -10.33 7.22
N ALA A 35 20.56 -10.47 6.12
CA ALA A 35 20.28 -9.82 4.83
C ALA A 35 18.90 -10.16 4.26
N LEU A 36 18.40 -11.39 4.47
CA LEU A 36 17.08 -11.82 4.01
C LEU A 36 15.97 -10.92 4.56
N PHE A 37 15.96 -10.66 5.87
CA PHE A 37 14.92 -9.87 6.52
C PHE A 37 15.04 -8.39 6.19
N SER A 38 16.28 -7.84 6.21
CA SER A 38 16.53 -6.45 5.86
C SER A 38 16.10 -6.13 4.44
N ARG A 39 16.57 -6.91 3.45
CA ARG A 39 16.25 -6.69 2.04
C ARG A 39 14.76 -6.85 1.77
N SER A 40 14.12 -7.87 2.35
CA SER A 40 12.68 -8.09 2.20
C SER A 40 11.87 -6.95 2.81
N PHE A 41 12.22 -6.50 4.01
CA PHE A 41 11.56 -5.40 4.68
C PHE A 41 11.67 -4.10 3.87
N TYR A 42 12.88 -3.67 3.53
CA TYR A 42 13.09 -2.42 2.80
C TYR A 42 12.61 -2.50 1.35
N GLY A 43 12.66 -3.67 0.72
CA GLY A 43 12.05 -3.90 -0.58
C GLY A 43 10.53 -3.70 -0.56
N ILE A 44 9.84 -4.21 0.45
CA ILE A 44 8.40 -3.97 0.65
C ILE A 44 8.15 -2.49 0.93
N TYR A 45 8.88 -1.89 1.88
CA TYR A 45 8.66 -0.50 2.31
C TYR A 45 8.98 0.53 1.22
N SER A 46 9.76 0.15 0.21
CA SER A 46 10.09 1.05 -0.90
C SER A 46 8.89 1.46 -1.74
N PHE A 47 7.80 0.67 -1.78
CA PHE A 47 6.67 0.97 -2.67
C PHE A 47 5.27 0.70 -2.12
N HIS A 48 5.09 -0.20 -1.12
CA HIS A 48 3.75 -0.67 -0.73
C HIS A 48 2.85 0.46 -0.22
N MET A 49 3.36 1.35 0.67
CA MET A 49 2.57 2.50 1.16
C MET A 49 2.34 3.56 0.08
N PRO A 50 3.37 3.99 -0.69
CA PRO A 50 3.16 4.81 -1.88
C PRO A 50 2.07 4.29 -2.81
N ALA A 51 2.09 2.99 -3.14
CA ALA A 51 1.09 2.36 -4.00
C ALA A 51 -0.31 2.40 -3.39
N PHE A 52 -0.42 2.10 -2.09
CA PHE A 52 -1.69 2.09 -1.38
C PHE A 52 -2.32 3.48 -1.32
N ILE A 53 -1.51 4.49 -1.03
CA ILE A 53 -1.93 5.90 -0.94
C ILE A 53 -2.30 6.44 -2.32
N PHE A 54 -1.51 6.11 -3.34
CA PHE A 54 -1.81 6.46 -4.73
C PHE A 54 -3.17 5.91 -5.18
N LEU A 55 -3.45 4.64 -4.91
CA LEU A 55 -4.77 4.05 -5.20
C LEU A 55 -5.90 4.74 -4.42
N SER A 56 -5.62 5.17 -3.20
CA SER A 56 -6.62 5.89 -2.40
C SER A 56 -6.98 7.24 -3.00
N GLY A 57 -5.99 7.99 -3.49
CA GLY A 57 -6.22 9.22 -4.25
C GLY A 57 -6.97 8.99 -5.55
N TYR A 58 -6.60 7.93 -6.29
CA TYR A 58 -7.27 7.53 -7.52
C TYR A 58 -8.77 7.23 -7.31
N PHE A 59 -9.11 6.41 -6.32
CA PHE A 59 -10.51 6.08 -6.01
C PHE A 59 -11.26 7.24 -5.36
N PHE A 60 -10.59 8.04 -4.54
CA PHE A 60 -11.18 9.23 -3.96
C PHE A 60 -11.64 10.18 -5.06
N GLN A 61 -10.81 10.50 -6.05
CA GLN A 61 -11.16 11.38 -7.15
C GLN A 61 -12.37 10.86 -7.94
N GLN A 62 -12.39 9.55 -8.27
CA GLN A 62 -13.52 8.96 -8.97
C GLN A 62 -14.83 9.08 -8.17
N SER A 63 -14.78 8.79 -6.87
CA SER A 63 -15.93 8.88 -5.98
C SER A 63 -16.37 10.33 -5.79
N PHE A 64 -15.43 11.26 -5.63
CA PHE A 64 -15.66 12.67 -5.40
C PHE A 64 -16.35 13.33 -6.61
N VAL A 65 -15.85 13.05 -7.81
CA VAL A 65 -16.47 13.51 -9.07
C VAL A 65 -17.86 12.91 -9.27
N LYS A 66 -18.05 11.61 -9.02
CA LYS A 66 -19.37 10.95 -9.12
C LYS A 66 -20.42 11.57 -8.18
N ARG A 67 -20.01 12.00 -6.99
CA ARG A 67 -20.87 12.68 -5.99
C ARG A 67 -21.06 14.17 -6.28
N GLY A 68 -20.61 14.67 -7.43
CA GLY A 68 -20.76 16.06 -7.84
C GLY A 68 -19.90 17.03 -7.04
N ARG A 69 -18.79 16.56 -6.45
CA ARG A 69 -17.85 17.38 -5.64
C ARG A 69 -18.54 18.14 -4.49
N LYS A 70 -19.53 17.53 -3.86
CA LYS A 70 -20.30 18.15 -2.79
C LYS A 70 -19.46 18.23 -1.51
N ALA A 71 -19.38 19.44 -0.94
CA ALA A 71 -18.69 19.67 0.33
C ALA A 71 -19.27 18.83 1.49
N SER A 72 -20.60 18.62 1.51
CA SER A 72 -21.25 17.74 2.51
C SER A 72 -20.76 16.30 2.45
N SER A 73 -20.52 15.77 1.24
CA SER A 73 -19.97 14.41 1.07
C SER A 73 -18.51 14.32 1.51
N LEU A 74 -17.73 15.37 1.25
CA LEU A 74 -16.34 15.46 1.72
C LEU A 74 -16.29 15.56 3.25
N PHE A 75 -17.13 16.43 3.84
CA PHE A 75 -17.21 16.58 5.30
C PHE A 75 -17.62 15.27 6.00
N SER A 76 -18.57 14.53 5.44
CA SER A 76 -18.92 13.19 5.95
C SER A 76 -17.72 12.22 5.99
N ASN A 77 -16.86 12.25 4.95
CA ASN A 77 -15.65 11.43 4.93
C ASN A 77 -14.64 11.89 5.99
N LEU A 78 -14.43 13.20 6.11
CA LEU A 78 -13.51 13.78 7.10
C LEU A 78 -13.93 13.39 8.52
N LEU A 79 -15.21 13.57 8.84
CA LEU A 79 -15.77 13.19 10.15
C LEU A 79 -15.60 11.68 10.41
N TYR A 80 -15.81 10.86 9.39
CA TYR A 80 -15.61 9.40 9.50
C TYR A 80 -14.16 9.05 9.86
N TYR A 81 -13.16 9.59 9.13
CA TYR A 81 -11.75 9.31 9.42
C TYR A 81 -11.33 9.81 10.79
N PHE A 82 -11.82 11.00 11.18
CA PHE A 82 -11.57 11.57 12.48
C PHE A 82 -12.10 10.66 13.61
N ILE A 83 -13.38 10.28 13.53
CA ILE A 83 -13.98 9.37 14.53
C ILE A 83 -13.28 8.02 14.55
N CYS A 84 -12.97 7.44 13.38
CA CYS A 84 -12.25 6.17 13.30
C CYS A 84 -10.86 6.26 13.92
N TYR A 85 -10.15 7.38 13.75
CA TYR A 85 -8.83 7.58 14.35
C TYR A 85 -8.92 7.55 15.88
N PHE A 86 -9.79 8.36 16.48
CA PHE A 86 -9.96 8.40 17.94
C PHE A 86 -10.42 7.06 18.50
N PHE A 87 -11.42 6.45 17.88
CA PHE A 87 -11.93 5.14 18.29
C PHE A 87 -10.83 4.08 18.30
N LEU A 88 -10.05 4.00 17.23
CA LEU A 88 -8.98 3.00 17.14
C LEU A 88 -7.84 3.28 18.09
N LYS A 89 -7.44 4.52 18.24
CA LYS A 89 -6.39 4.91 19.20
C LYS A 89 -6.79 4.53 20.61
N THR A 90 -8.07 4.75 20.97
CA THR A 90 -8.62 4.33 22.28
C THR A 90 -8.70 2.81 22.41
N LEU A 91 -9.18 2.14 21.35
CA LEU A 91 -9.34 0.67 21.37
C LEU A 91 -8.00 -0.07 21.48
N LEU A 92 -6.97 0.43 20.79
CA LEU A 92 -5.65 -0.20 20.80
C LEU A 92 -4.81 0.18 22.02
N TYR A 93 -5.16 1.23 22.74
CA TYR A 93 -4.38 1.72 23.88
C TYR A 93 -4.19 0.70 25.01
N PRO A 94 -5.21 -0.01 25.51
CA PRO A 94 -5.02 -1.03 26.53
C PRO A 94 -4.06 -2.14 26.07
N PHE A 95 -4.11 -2.46 24.77
CA PHE A 95 -3.23 -3.43 24.17
C PHE A 95 -1.77 -2.93 24.07
N ASP A 96 -1.58 -1.66 23.71
CA ASP A 96 -0.27 -1.01 23.72
C ASP A 96 0.34 -0.97 25.12
N VAL A 97 -0.45 -0.63 26.14
CA VAL A 97 -0.03 -0.68 27.55
C VAL A 97 0.39 -2.10 27.97
N PHE A 98 -0.41 -3.10 27.59
CA PHE A 98 -0.09 -4.50 27.89
C PHE A 98 1.22 -4.95 27.21
N CYS A 99 1.44 -4.60 25.94
CA CYS A 99 2.60 -5.06 25.18
C CYS A 99 3.88 -4.29 25.50
N TYR A 100 3.79 -2.98 25.72
CA TYR A 100 4.95 -2.08 25.82
C TYR A 100 5.12 -1.37 27.14
N GLY A 101 4.18 -1.50 28.08
CA GLY A 101 4.28 -0.89 29.41
C GLY A 101 4.07 0.63 29.36
N GLY A 102 2.89 1.11 29.01
CA GLY A 102 2.56 2.54 29.05
C GLY A 102 2.30 3.05 30.46
N GLN A 103 2.77 4.27 30.77
CA GLN A 103 2.55 4.91 32.09
C GLN A 103 1.39 5.92 32.08
N GLY A 104 0.77 6.21 30.96
CA GLY A 104 -0.33 7.16 30.83
C GLY A 104 -1.69 6.59 31.21
N ARG A 105 -2.58 7.42 31.74
CA ARG A 105 -3.98 7.04 31.99
C ARG A 105 -4.84 7.10 30.73
N PHE A 106 -4.41 7.86 29.71
CA PHE A 106 -5.13 8.10 28.46
C PHE A 106 -4.21 7.99 27.24
N PRO A 107 -4.75 7.63 26.06
CA PRO A 107 -4.00 7.62 24.81
C PRO A 107 -3.52 9.02 24.45
N ASP A 108 -2.29 9.14 23.94
CA ASP A 108 -1.82 10.39 23.34
C ASP A 108 -2.36 10.51 21.92
N TYR A 109 -3.40 11.30 21.74
CA TYR A 109 -4.04 11.52 20.44
C TYR A 109 -3.28 12.47 19.52
N LEU A 110 -2.34 13.25 20.05
CA LEU A 110 -1.59 14.23 19.27
C LEU A 110 -0.32 13.67 18.66
N HIS A 111 0.31 12.68 19.31
CA HIS A 111 1.50 12.04 18.77
C HIS A 111 1.18 10.65 18.23
N GLU A 112 1.39 10.49 16.91
CA GLU A 112 1.05 9.26 16.21
C GLU A 112 2.24 8.67 15.46
N SER A 113 2.84 7.65 16.05
CA SER A 113 3.94 6.89 15.45
C SER A 113 3.50 5.51 14.91
N SER A 114 2.24 5.11 15.16
CA SER A 114 1.74 3.77 14.94
C SER A 114 0.77 3.64 13.75
N THR A 115 0.11 2.50 13.61
CA THR A 115 -0.75 2.15 12.48
C THR A 115 -1.87 3.16 12.16
N PRO A 116 -2.59 3.80 13.11
CA PRO A 116 -3.65 4.76 12.80
C PRO A 116 -3.25 5.99 12.00
N TRP A 117 -1.94 6.28 11.83
CA TRP A 117 -1.45 7.44 11.07
C TRP A 117 -2.08 7.59 9.68
N TYR A 118 -2.39 6.47 9.02
CA TYR A 118 -2.98 6.51 7.67
C TYR A 118 -4.38 7.12 7.64
N LEU A 119 -5.16 6.99 8.73
CA LEU A 119 -6.46 7.65 8.86
C LEU A 119 -6.30 9.16 8.95
N LEU A 120 -5.29 9.64 9.70
CA LEU A 120 -4.90 11.06 9.72
C LEU A 120 -4.44 11.52 8.33
N GLY A 121 -3.66 10.70 7.63
CA GLY A 121 -3.28 10.97 6.24
C GLY A 121 -4.50 11.16 5.35
N LEU A 122 -5.46 10.24 5.35
CA LEU A 122 -6.70 10.35 4.57
C LEU A 122 -7.52 11.58 4.98
N PHE A 123 -7.56 11.91 6.26
CA PHE A 123 -8.22 13.12 6.75
C PHE A 123 -7.57 14.38 6.17
N PHE A 124 -6.27 14.58 6.37
CA PHE A 124 -5.57 15.80 5.94
C PHE A 124 -5.50 15.94 4.40
N TRP A 125 -5.25 14.83 3.66
CA TRP A 125 -5.22 14.88 2.20
C TRP A 125 -6.57 15.25 1.61
N GLN A 126 -7.67 14.74 2.18
CA GLN A 126 -9.01 15.10 1.73
C GLN A 126 -9.43 16.49 2.25
N LEU A 127 -9.00 16.92 3.43
CA LEU A 127 -9.22 18.27 3.93
C LEU A 127 -8.62 19.31 2.99
N ALA A 128 -7.39 19.08 2.51
CA ALA A 128 -6.75 19.95 1.52
C ALA A 128 -7.49 19.97 0.16
N CYS A 129 -8.40 19.02 -0.11
CA CYS A 129 -9.25 19.05 -1.29
C CYS A 129 -10.52 19.89 -1.16
N LEU A 130 -10.79 20.52 0.01
CA LEU A 130 -11.96 21.40 0.20
C LEU A 130 -12.11 22.49 -0.89
N PRO A 131 -11.04 23.20 -1.30
CA PRO A 131 -11.16 24.21 -2.35
C PRO A 131 -11.68 23.64 -3.67
N LEU A 132 -11.47 22.35 -3.97
CA LEU A 132 -11.97 21.69 -5.17
C LEU A 132 -13.50 21.63 -5.25
N CYS A 133 -14.19 21.77 -4.11
CA CYS A 133 -15.66 21.86 -4.08
C CYS A 133 -16.19 23.13 -4.74
N PHE A 134 -15.38 24.20 -4.77
CA PHE A 134 -15.73 25.50 -5.33
C PHE A 134 -15.37 25.64 -6.81
N PHE A 135 -14.58 24.72 -7.37
CA PHE A 135 -14.31 24.70 -8.80
C PHE A 135 -15.59 24.31 -9.56
N LYS A 136 -16.23 25.32 -10.20
CA LYS A 136 -17.46 25.11 -10.99
C LYS A 136 -17.19 24.17 -12.14
N ARG A 137 -17.98 23.12 -12.27
CA ARG A 137 -17.97 22.24 -13.43
C ARG A 137 -19.06 22.69 -14.39
N ASN A 138 -18.69 23.47 -15.41
CA ASN A 138 -19.61 23.67 -16.52
C ASN A 138 -19.82 22.34 -17.23
N ARG A 139 -21.04 21.83 -17.20
CA ARG A 139 -21.47 20.58 -17.85
C ARG A 139 -21.63 20.75 -19.37
N VAL A 140 -20.79 21.51 -20.04
CA VAL A 140 -20.95 21.75 -21.47
C VAL A 140 -19.71 21.28 -22.25
N TYR A 141 -19.98 20.30 -23.08
CA TYR A 141 -19.22 19.80 -24.24
C TYR A 141 -17.91 19.07 -24.06
N ILE A 142 -18.00 17.78 -24.39
CA ILE A 142 -16.90 16.93 -24.83
C ILE A 142 -16.46 17.41 -26.25
N GLY A 143 -15.63 18.44 -26.29
CA GLY A 143 -14.87 18.84 -27.47
C GLY A 143 -13.41 18.44 -27.27
N LYS A 144 -12.68 18.16 -28.36
CA LYS A 144 -11.28 17.67 -28.37
C LYS A 144 -10.21 18.59 -27.75
N GLY A 145 -10.59 19.68 -27.10
CA GLY A 145 -9.71 20.59 -26.34
C GLY A 145 -10.18 20.61 -24.90
N GLY A 146 -9.35 20.10 -23.96
CA GLY A 146 -9.69 20.04 -22.53
C GLY A 146 -10.21 21.36 -21.99
N ASN A 147 -11.26 21.30 -21.17
CA ASN A 147 -11.92 22.45 -20.55
C ASN A 147 -10.92 23.27 -19.71
N PRO A 148 -10.94 24.62 -19.79
CA PRO A 148 -10.09 25.49 -18.94
C PRO A 148 -10.23 25.20 -17.43
N GLU A 149 -11.42 24.78 -16.99
CA GLU A 149 -11.72 24.44 -15.58
C GLU A 149 -11.03 23.16 -15.12
N ASP A 150 -10.82 22.15 -15.99
CA ASP A 150 -10.01 20.97 -15.68
C ASP A 150 -8.53 21.33 -15.50
N ARG A 151 -8.07 22.44 -16.10
CA ARG A 151 -6.70 22.94 -15.90
C ARG A 151 -6.51 23.51 -14.51
N GLY A 152 -7.46 24.30 -13.99
CA GLY A 152 -7.39 24.86 -12.63
C GLY A 152 -7.26 23.81 -11.55
N GLU A 153 -8.05 22.73 -11.65
CA GLU A 153 -7.95 21.59 -10.72
C GLU A 153 -6.59 20.91 -10.79
N LYS A 154 -6.08 20.66 -12.00
CA LYS A 154 -4.75 20.06 -12.19
C LYS A 154 -3.65 20.93 -11.60
N TYR A 155 -3.68 22.24 -11.84
CA TYR A 155 -2.71 23.18 -11.25
C TYR A 155 -2.79 23.20 -9.74
N TYR A 156 -4.00 23.17 -9.17
CA TYR A 156 -4.18 23.08 -7.73
C TYR A 156 -3.60 21.79 -7.15
N LEU A 157 -3.84 20.64 -7.76
CA LEU A 157 -3.25 19.37 -7.32
C LEU A 157 -1.72 19.37 -7.46
N LEU A 158 -1.17 19.95 -8.52
CA LEU A 158 0.28 20.14 -8.68
C LEU A 158 0.84 21.06 -7.59
N LEU A 159 0.14 22.14 -7.25
CA LEU A 159 0.52 23.01 -6.14
C LEU A 159 0.55 22.24 -4.81
N LEU A 160 -0.45 21.41 -4.52
CA LEU A 160 -0.46 20.57 -3.30
C LEU A 160 0.73 19.58 -3.27
N ILE A 161 1.11 19.01 -4.42
CA ILE A 161 2.31 18.17 -4.54
C ILE A 161 3.55 18.98 -4.21
N LEU A 162 3.73 20.16 -4.80
CA LEU A 162 4.88 21.03 -4.56
C LEU A 162 4.94 21.46 -3.09
N LEU A 163 3.84 21.94 -2.52
CA LEU A 163 3.78 22.34 -1.12
C LEU A 163 4.15 21.20 -0.18
N SER A 164 3.67 19.98 -0.48
CA SER A 164 4.00 18.80 0.33
C SER A 164 5.47 18.39 0.24
N LEU A 165 6.12 18.61 -0.91
CA LEU A 165 7.56 18.39 -1.05
C LEU A 165 8.36 19.40 -0.21
N PHE A 166 8.00 20.68 -0.25
CA PHE A 166 8.67 21.71 0.56
C PHE A 166 8.36 21.60 2.05
N ALA A 167 7.18 21.09 2.42
CA ALA A 167 6.82 20.86 3.82
C ALA A 167 7.80 19.96 4.58
N GLY A 168 8.58 19.13 3.88
CA GLY A 168 9.64 18.33 4.49
C GLY A 168 10.71 19.13 5.25
N TYR A 169 10.82 20.44 4.99
CA TYR A 169 11.73 21.36 5.69
C TYR A 169 11.14 22.01 6.94
N LEU A 170 9.84 21.86 7.25
CA LEU A 170 9.17 22.58 8.33
C LEU A 170 9.72 22.26 9.72
N ASP A 171 10.11 21.01 10.00
CA ASP A 171 10.56 20.61 11.34
C ASP A 171 12.07 20.73 11.50
N GLN A 172 12.57 21.95 11.61
CA GLN A 172 13.98 22.21 11.89
C GLN A 172 14.37 21.86 13.35
N ASN A 173 13.46 22.01 14.32
CA ASN A 173 13.71 21.99 15.75
C ASN A 173 13.17 20.76 16.51
N ARG A 174 12.76 19.70 15.82
CA ARG A 174 12.15 18.47 16.38
C ARG A 174 10.83 18.68 17.15
N ARG A 175 10.18 19.81 17.01
CA ARG A 175 8.94 20.11 17.73
C ARG A 175 7.73 19.34 17.22
N LEU A 176 7.77 18.92 15.94
CA LEU A 176 6.69 18.22 15.24
C LEU A 176 6.96 16.71 15.07
N VAL A 177 7.79 16.12 15.94
CA VAL A 177 8.09 14.69 15.87
C VAL A 177 6.81 13.90 16.17
N ASP A 178 6.37 13.11 15.18
CA ASP A 178 5.15 12.31 15.22
C ASP A 178 3.85 13.10 15.53
N PHE A 179 3.90 14.45 15.62
CA PHE A 179 2.72 15.29 15.89
C PHE A 179 1.71 15.12 14.75
N LEU A 180 0.54 14.54 15.07
CA LEU A 180 -0.53 14.19 14.11
C LEU A 180 -0.01 13.44 12.87
N ALA A 181 1.11 12.75 12.98
CA ALA A 181 1.82 12.08 11.88
C ALA A 181 2.12 13.01 10.68
N LEU A 182 2.30 14.33 10.89
CA LEU A 182 2.47 15.32 9.82
C LEU A 182 3.68 15.02 8.92
N ASP A 183 4.74 14.42 9.45
CA ASP A 183 5.87 13.96 8.67
C ASP A 183 5.45 12.98 7.57
N ARG A 184 4.61 12.00 7.90
CA ARG A 184 4.06 11.02 6.94
C ARG A 184 2.97 11.64 6.08
N VAL A 185 2.13 12.49 6.67
CA VAL A 185 1.07 13.21 5.93
C VAL A 185 1.69 13.98 4.77
N PHE A 186 2.68 14.83 5.01
CA PHE A 186 3.36 15.58 3.95
C PHE A 186 4.23 14.68 3.08
N GLY A 187 4.95 13.74 3.70
CA GLY A 187 5.85 12.84 2.97
C GLY A 187 5.16 11.99 1.93
N PHE A 188 3.93 11.56 2.17
CA PHE A 188 3.15 10.71 1.27
C PHE A 188 2.08 11.44 0.46
N ALA A 189 1.77 12.70 0.76
CA ALA A 189 0.79 13.50 0.03
C ALA A 189 0.99 13.51 -1.50
N PRO A 190 2.22 13.58 -2.04
CA PRO A 190 2.44 13.53 -3.48
C PRO A 190 1.80 12.31 -4.13
N PHE A 191 1.87 11.14 -3.52
CA PHE A 191 1.29 9.92 -4.08
C PHE A 191 -0.23 9.97 -4.13
N PHE A 192 -0.88 10.54 -3.12
CA PHE A 192 -2.33 10.72 -3.10
C PHE A 192 -2.79 11.65 -4.23
N TYR A 193 -2.15 12.81 -4.38
CA TYR A 193 -2.52 13.77 -5.42
C TYR A 193 -2.13 13.32 -6.82
N PHE A 194 -1.04 12.59 -7.01
CA PHE A 194 -0.74 11.90 -8.28
C PHE A 194 -1.80 10.87 -8.63
N GLY A 195 -2.32 10.14 -7.65
CA GLY A 195 -3.45 9.23 -7.85
C GLY A 195 -4.69 9.96 -8.36
N MET A 196 -5.02 11.13 -7.78
CA MET A 196 -6.12 11.99 -8.24
C MET A 196 -5.88 12.48 -9.67
N LEU A 197 -4.69 12.99 -9.99
CA LEU A 197 -4.33 13.45 -11.34
C LEU A 197 -4.44 12.34 -12.38
N LEU A 198 -3.95 11.14 -12.06
CA LEU A 198 -4.04 10.01 -12.99
C LEU A 198 -5.48 9.57 -13.22
N SER A 199 -6.34 9.68 -12.22
CA SER A 199 -7.77 9.40 -12.36
C SER A 199 -8.49 10.34 -13.35
N GLN A 200 -7.95 11.54 -13.57
CA GLN A 200 -8.47 12.52 -14.53
C GLN A 200 -7.86 12.38 -15.93
N SER A 201 -6.77 11.64 -16.04
CA SER A 201 -6.07 11.45 -17.29
C SER A 201 -6.70 10.35 -18.15
N SER A 202 -6.31 10.28 -19.44
CA SER A 202 -6.64 9.18 -20.33
C SER A 202 -5.87 7.88 -20.00
N PHE A 203 -5.22 7.81 -18.86
CA PHE A 203 -4.49 6.62 -18.45
C PHE A 203 -5.44 5.43 -18.26
N SER A 204 -5.15 4.34 -18.96
CA SER A 204 -5.92 3.11 -18.87
C SER A 204 -5.09 2.02 -18.18
N TRP A 205 -5.57 1.55 -17.06
CA TRP A 205 -5.01 0.38 -16.37
C TRP A 205 -5.09 -0.91 -17.21
N LYS A 206 -6.05 -0.97 -18.13
CA LYS A 206 -6.20 -2.13 -19.04
C LYS A 206 -5.14 -2.19 -20.13
N LYS A 207 -4.53 -1.06 -20.49
CA LYS A 207 -3.47 -0.99 -21.50
C LYS A 207 -2.14 -1.38 -20.85
N ARG A 208 -1.54 -2.47 -21.32
CA ARG A 208 -0.18 -2.86 -20.90
C ARG A 208 0.83 -1.79 -21.27
N ARG A 209 1.71 -1.51 -20.32
CA ARG A 209 2.82 -0.57 -20.48
C ARG A 209 4.10 -1.27 -20.04
N ASP A 210 4.57 -2.16 -20.92
CA ASP A 210 5.67 -3.07 -20.61
C ASP A 210 6.97 -2.32 -20.27
N GLY A 211 7.25 -1.19 -20.92
CA GLY A 211 8.40 -0.33 -20.60
C GLY A 211 8.36 0.23 -19.17
N LEU A 212 7.19 0.63 -18.69
CA LEU A 212 7.04 1.10 -17.30
C LEU A 212 7.20 -0.05 -16.28
N ALA A 213 6.70 -1.24 -16.62
CA ALA A 213 6.88 -2.44 -15.80
C ALA A 213 8.36 -2.85 -15.77
N LEU A 214 9.06 -2.82 -16.91
CA LEU A 214 10.49 -3.10 -16.99
C LEU A 214 11.28 -2.11 -16.13
N PHE A 215 11.01 -0.81 -16.24
CA PHE A 215 11.63 0.22 -15.38
C PHE A 215 11.46 -0.13 -13.89
N GLY A 216 10.24 -0.45 -13.47
CA GLY A 216 9.97 -0.78 -12.07
C GLY A 216 10.67 -2.06 -11.61
N GLY A 217 10.69 -3.11 -12.45
CA GLY A 217 11.36 -4.37 -12.16
C GLY A 217 12.88 -4.21 -12.05
N VAL A 218 13.48 -3.48 -13.00
CA VAL A 218 14.93 -3.16 -12.97
C VAL A 218 15.26 -2.30 -11.75
N SER A 219 14.45 -1.30 -11.43
CA SER A 219 14.64 -0.45 -10.25
C SER A 219 14.63 -1.26 -8.95
N LEU A 220 13.69 -2.20 -8.81
CA LEU A 220 13.64 -3.09 -7.65
C LEU A 220 14.85 -4.02 -7.59
N LEU A 221 15.24 -4.62 -8.72
CA LEU A 221 16.39 -5.50 -8.80
C LEU A 221 17.67 -4.77 -8.39
N LEU A 222 17.93 -3.60 -8.96
CA LEU A 222 19.09 -2.78 -8.62
C LEU A 222 19.08 -2.37 -7.14
N PHE A 223 17.92 -1.97 -6.62
CA PHE A 223 17.79 -1.68 -5.19
C PHE A 223 18.17 -2.88 -4.31
N LEU A 224 17.68 -4.07 -4.61
CA LEU A 224 17.97 -5.27 -3.82
C LEU A 224 19.45 -5.71 -3.94
N LEU A 225 20.06 -5.56 -5.11
CA LEU A 225 21.46 -5.89 -5.33
C LEU A 225 22.39 -4.92 -4.58
N PHE A 226 22.17 -3.62 -4.70
CA PHE A 226 23.01 -2.56 -4.11
C PHE A 226 22.53 -2.12 -2.72
N PHE A 227 21.61 -2.86 -2.10
CA PHE A 227 20.98 -2.50 -0.83
C PHE A 227 21.95 -2.12 0.29
N PRO A 228 23.10 -2.80 0.52
CA PRO A 228 24.01 -2.41 1.59
C PRO A 228 24.48 -0.95 1.50
N GLY A 229 24.80 -0.48 0.29
CA GLY A 229 25.18 0.92 0.04
C GLY A 229 24.01 1.90 0.03
N LEU A 230 22.78 1.40 -0.19
CA LEU A 230 21.57 2.22 -0.28
C LEU A 230 20.77 2.28 1.03
N LYS A 231 21.14 1.51 2.06
CA LYS A 231 20.40 1.42 3.32
C LYS A 231 20.14 2.78 3.95
N ASN A 232 21.14 3.65 3.98
CA ASN A 232 21.08 4.98 4.61
C ASN A 232 20.11 5.94 3.88
N TYR A 233 19.79 5.67 2.60
CA TYR A 233 18.82 6.45 1.82
C TYR A 233 17.37 6.06 2.09
N THR A 234 17.12 4.94 2.78
CA THR A 234 15.78 4.37 2.95
C THR A 234 14.88 5.12 3.93
N ARG A 235 15.44 6.08 4.70
CA ARG A 235 14.64 6.96 5.58
C ARG A 235 13.51 7.67 4.82
N ILE A 236 13.74 7.99 3.54
CA ILE A 236 12.74 8.63 2.68
C ILE A 236 11.47 7.76 2.52
N PHE A 237 11.59 6.42 2.61
CA PHE A 237 10.47 5.48 2.49
C PHE A 237 9.46 5.58 3.64
N TYR A 238 9.85 6.18 4.75
CA TYR A 238 9.00 6.36 5.93
C TYR A 238 8.25 7.70 5.93
N GLY A 239 8.48 8.56 4.94
CA GLY A 239 7.86 9.87 4.88
C GLY A 239 8.32 10.83 5.98
N VAL A 240 9.55 10.69 6.47
CA VAL A 240 10.08 11.54 7.55
C VAL A 240 10.48 12.94 7.09
N TRP A 241 10.67 13.87 8.04
CA TRP A 241 11.21 15.21 7.80
C TRP A 241 12.63 15.16 7.21
N TYR A 242 12.98 16.11 6.33
CA TYR A 242 14.28 16.13 5.65
C TYR A 242 15.47 16.21 6.59
N ARG A 243 15.33 16.87 7.73
CA ARG A 243 16.36 16.89 8.76
C ARG A 243 16.74 15.48 9.24
N ARG A 244 15.82 14.54 9.28
CA ARG A 244 16.14 13.14 9.65
C ARG A 244 16.90 12.45 8.53
N VAL A 245 16.59 12.77 7.28
CA VAL A 245 17.28 12.23 6.10
C VAL A 245 18.71 12.82 6.00
N SER A 246 18.85 14.14 6.17
CA SER A 246 20.14 14.83 6.05
C SER A 246 21.16 14.47 7.12
N LYS A 247 20.75 13.77 8.19
CA LYS A 247 21.65 13.26 9.24
C LYS A 247 22.22 11.88 8.95
N GLU A 248 21.73 11.18 7.94
CA GLU A 248 22.24 9.87 7.55
C GLU A 248 23.59 10.02 6.81
N GLU A 249 24.39 8.97 6.82
CA GLU A 249 25.61 8.86 6.04
C GLU A 249 25.29 8.65 4.55
N ILE A 250 24.98 9.73 3.87
CA ILE A 250 24.66 9.78 2.44
C ILE A 250 25.56 10.78 1.75
N LEU A 251 25.55 10.81 0.41
CA LEU A 251 26.34 11.77 -0.36
C LEU A 251 26.05 13.21 0.08
N PRO A 252 27.05 14.07 0.26
CA PRO A 252 26.91 15.46 0.71
C PRO A 252 25.89 16.27 -0.09
N PHE A 253 25.81 16.02 -1.40
CA PHE A 253 24.80 16.62 -2.27
C PHE A 253 23.36 16.37 -1.79
N PHE A 254 23.03 15.13 -1.41
CA PHE A 254 21.71 14.81 -0.90
C PHE A 254 21.48 15.21 0.56
N GLN A 255 22.55 15.39 1.34
CA GLN A 255 22.45 15.99 2.67
C GLN A 255 22.03 17.47 2.56
N SER A 256 22.57 18.18 1.58
CA SER A 256 22.24 19.59 1.31
C SER A 256 20.88 19.76 0.65
N PHE A 257 20.49 18.83 -0.24
CA PHE A 257 19.25 18.88 -1.03
C PHE A 257 18.40 17.62 -0.86
N PRO A 258 17.93 17.29 0.34
CA PRO A 258 17.18 16.05 0.60
C PRO A 258 15.83 15.97 -0.15
N ILE A 259 15.27 17.08 -0.58
CA ILE A 259 14.10 17.14 -1.46
C ILE A 259 14.30 16.34 -2.75
N LEU A 260 15.52 16.31 -3.30
CA LEU A 260 15.83 15.58 -4.52
C LEU A 260 15.66 14.07 -4.33
N LEU A 261 16.05 13.53 -3.16
CA LEU A 261 15.79 12.12 -2.85
C LEU A 261 14.29 11.81 -2.92
N ARG A 262 13.45 12.72 -2.44
CA ARG A 262 12.00 12.52 -2.49
C ARG A 262 11.44 12.63 -3.90
N ILE A 263 11.99 13.55 -4.72
CA ILE A 263 11.63 13.67 -6.13
C ILE A 263 11.99 12.39 -6.89
N PHE A 264 13.19 11.83 -6.67
CA PHE A 264 13.59 10.56 -7.29
C PHE A 264 12.82 9.35 -6.75
N TYR A 265 12.46 9.38 -5.47
CA TYR A 265 11.70 8.31 -4.84
C TYR A 265 10.28 8.15 -5.45
N ILE A 266 9.65 9.23 -5.88
CA ILE A 266 8.28 9.15 -6.44
C ILE A 266 8.22 8.24 -7.68
N PRO A 267 8.97 8.48 -8.78
CA PRO A 267 8.93 7.61 -9.95
C PRO A 267 9.45 6.20 -9.64
N PHE A 268 10.46 6.07 -8.78
CA PHE A 268 10.96 4.79 -8.31
C PHE A 268 9.87 3.94 -7.65
N ALA A 269 9.18 4.48 -6.65
CA ALA A 269 8.12 3.78 -5.93
C ALA A 269 6.91 3.46 -6.83
N LEU A 270 6.50 4.40 -7.69
CA LEU A 270 5.40 4.19 -8.63
C LEU A 270 5.76 3.19 -9.74
N GLY A 271 7.01 3.17 -10.19
CA GLY A 271 7.51 2.17 -11.15
C GLY A 271 7.43 0.77 -10.59
N ILE A 272 7.97 0.53 -9.38
CA ILE A 272 7.88 -0.76 -8.68
C ILE A 272 6.41 -1.15 -8.43
N SER A 273 5.58 -0.19 -8.02
CA SER A 273 4.15 -0.40 -7.83
C SER A 273 3.47 -0.88 -9.11
N TYR A 274 3.80 -0.26 -10.24
CA TYR A 274 3.25 -0.66 -11.53
C TYR A 274 3.76 -2.02 -12.00
N PHE A 275 5.02 -2.37 -11.73
CA PHE A 275 5.58 -3.69 -12.01
C PHE A 275 4.78 -4.81 -11.35
N PHE A 276 4.48 -4.71 -10.05
CA PHE A 276 3.67 -5.69 -9.35
C PHE A 276 2.21 -5.71 -9.84
N TYR A 277 1.63 -4.54 -10.13
CA TYR A 277 0.31 -4.48 -10.76
C TYR A 277 0.30 -5.20 -12.11
N TRP A 278 1.32 -4.99 -12.93
CA TRP A 278 1.47 -5.61 -14.25
C TRP A 278 1.59 -7.13 -14.15
N ILE A 279 2.39 -7.65 -13.21
CA ILE A 279 2.50 -9.09 -12.92
C ILE A 279 1.13 -9.67 -12.56
N LEU A 280 0.43 -9.07 -11.59
CA LEU A 280 -0.88 -9.56 -11.15
C LEU A 280 -1.94 -9.48 -12.26
N SER A 281 -1.89 -8.45 -13.08
CA SER A 281 -2.76 -8.30 -14.25
C SER A 281 -2.47 -9.35 -15.33
N PHE A 282 -1.19 -9.66 -15.55
CA PHE A 282 -0.77 -10.71 -16.47
C PHE A 282 -1.36 -12.06 -16.05
N PHE A 283 -1.15 -12.48 -14.82
CA PHE A 283 -1.75 -13.71 -14.27
C PHE A 283 -3.27 -13.66 -14.23
N GLY A 284 -3.87 -12.48 -14.11
CA GLY A 284 -5.32 -12.26 -14.13
C GLY A 284 -5.98 -12.55 -15.47
N LYS A 285 -5.28 -12.33 -16.59
CA LYS A 285 -5.82 -12.46 -17.95
C LYS A 285 -5.83 -13.87 -18.49
N TYR A 286 -5.12 -14.80 -17.87
CA TYR A 286 -5.13 -16.20 -18.30
C TYR A 286 -6.24 -16.98 -17.58
N PRO A 287 -7.44 -17.13 -18.19
CA PRO A 287 -8.44 -18.07 -17.71
C PRO A 287 -8.04 -19.47 -18.20
N LEU A 288 -7.03 -20.07 -17.56
CA LEU A 288 -6.59 -21.44 -17.85
C LEU A 288 -7.78 -22.41 -17.83
N HIS A 289 -8.73 -22.17 -16.97
CA HIS A 289 -9.89 -23.04 -16.77
C HIS A 289 -10.93 -23.01 -17.91
N LYS A 290 -11.24 -21.83 -18.49
CA LYS A 290 -12.27 -21.74 -19.56
C LYS A 290 -11.80 -22.34 -20.89
N LYS A 291 -10.50 -22.27 -21.20
CA LYS A 291 -9.95 -22.83 -22.43
C LYS A 291 -9.84 -24.37 -22.37
N ILE A 292 -9.62 -24.92 -21.17
CA ILE A 292 -9.49 -26.36 -20.94
C ILE A 292 -10.88 -27.00 -20.81
N LEU A 293 -11.84 -26.38 -20.11
CA LEU A 293 -13.21 -26.87 -19.97
C LEU A 293 -14.04 -26.76 -21.25
N GLY A 294 -13.82 -25.71 -22.06
CA GLY A 294 -14.50 -25.56 -23.36
C GLY A 294 -14.05 -26.60 -24.40
N ARG A 295 -12.96 -27.32 -24.17
CA ARG A 295 -12.48 -28.47 -24.95
C ARG A 295 -12.68 -29.82 -24.26
N LYS A 296 -13.60 -29.94 -23.33
CA LYS A 296 -14.15 -31.25 -22.89
C LYS A 296 -15.01 -31.90 -23.98
N SER A 297 -14.53 -31.92 -25.17
CA SER A 297 -14.89 -32.95 -26.11
C SER A 297 -14.19 -34.24 -25.69
N SER A 298 -14.96 -35.26 -25.48
CA SER A 298 -14.63 -36.59 -24.92
C SER A 298 -13.41 -37.30 -25.53
N ILE A 299 -12.92 -36.83 -26.65
CA ILE A 299 -11.86 -37.47 -27.46
C ILE A 299 -10.46 -37.16 -26.86
N VAL A 300 -10.19 -35.94 -26.40
CA VAL A 300 -8.85 -35.56 -25.87
C VAL A 300 -8.60 -36.15 -24.50
N GLY A 301 -9.64 -36.29 -23.67
CA GLY A 301 -9.54 -36.93 -22.35
C GLY A 301 -9.34 -38.46 -22.45
N ALA A 302 -9.88 -39.08 -23.51
CA ALA A 302 -9.67 -40.50 -23.79
C ALA A 302 -8.27 -40.78 -24.36
N LEU A 303 -7.73 -39.87 -25.19
CA LEU A 303 -6.40 -39.98 -25.77
C LEU A 303 -5.28 -39.76 -24.73
N GLY A 304 -5.47 -38.80 -23.80
CA GLY A 304 -4.54 -38.53 -22.69
C GLY A 304 -4.39 -39.73 -21.74
N ARG A 305 -5.51 -40.40 -21.43
CA ARG A 305 -5.49 -41.64 -20.62
C ARG A 305 -4.80 -42.79 -21.34
N LYS A 306 -4.94 -42.91 -22.67
CA LYS A 306 -4.27 -43.91 -23.49
C LYS A 306 -2.77 -43.71 -23.64
N LEU A 307 -2.27 -42.45 -23.50
CA LEU A 307 -0.88 -42.10 -23.68
C LEU A 307 -0.10 -41.93 -22.35
N GLY A 308 -0.69 -42.27 -21.21
CA GLY A 308 -0.02 -42.20 -19.90
C GLY A 308 0.35 -40.80 -19.42
N LEU A 309 -0.23 -39.75 -20.04
CA LEU A 309 0.05 -38.32 -19.72
C LEU A 309 -0.86 -37.76 -18.60
N THR A 310 -1.41 -38.64 -17.76
CA THR A 310 -2.40 -38.26 -16.72
C THR A 310 -1.83 -37.33 -15.64
N GLY A 311 -0.58 -37.51 -15.23
CA GLY A 311 0.04 -36.72 -14.15
C GLY A 311 0.19 -35.24 -14.49
N ALA A 312 0.69 -34.90 -15.68
CA ALA A 312 0.92 -33.50 -16.09
C ALA A 312 -0.38 -32.69 -16.21
N TRP A 313 -1.52 -33.33 -16.54
CA TRP A 313 -2.82 -32.71 -16.64
C TRP A 313 -3.47 -32.47 -15.27
N GLU A 314 -3.29 -33.38 -14.33
CA GLU A 314 -3.76 -33.21 -12.94
C GLU A 314 -3.00 -32.09 -12.24
N ASP A 315 -1.70 -32.00 -12.43
CA ASP A 315 -0.87 -30.92 -11.88
C ASP A 315 -1.25 -29.54 -12.45
N GLN A 316 -1.48 -29.48 -13.77
CA GLN A 316 -1.94 -28.25 -14.41
C GLN A 316 -3.34 -27.84 -13.95
N PHE A 317 -4.24 -28.80 -13.70
CA PHE A 317 -5.56 -28.54 -13.16
C PHE A 317 -5.48 -28.03 -11.72
N ARG A 318 -4.70 -28.66 -10.86
CA ARG A 318 -4.44 -28.23 -9.48
C ARG A 318 -3.84 -26.83 -9.43
N PHE A 319 -2.86 -26.54 -10.28
CA PHE A 319 -2.24 -25.21 -10.35
C PHE A 319 -3.25 -24.14 -10.75
N SER A 320 -4.13 -24.39 -11.71
CA SER A 320 -5.17 -23.44 -12.13
C SER A 320 -6.18 -23.16 -11.03
N GLU A 321 -6.57 -24.17 -10.26
CA GLU A 321 -7.47 -24.04 -9.11
C GLU A 321 -6.84 -23.21 -7.97
N VAL A 322 -5.58 -23.49 -7.65
CA VAL A 322 -4.80 -22.72 -6.66
C VAL A 322 -4.72 -21.25 -7.07
N LEU A 323 -4.45 -20.97 -8.35
CA LEU A 323 -4.35 -19.60 -8.87
C LEU A 323 -5.71 -18.86 -8.79
N GLU A 324 -6.82 -19.51 -9.14
CA GLU A 324 -8.14 -18.90 -9.03
C GLU A 324 -8.55 -18.67 -7.56
N ASN A 325 -8.22 -19.59 -6.67
CA ASN A 325 -8.41 -19.41 -5.23
C ASN A 325 -7.59 -18.22 -4.69
N LEU A 326 -6.33 -18.08 -5.13
CA LEU A 326 -5.48 -16.94 -4.77
C LEU A 326 -6.07 -15.61 -5.27
N LYS A 327 -6.50 -15.53 -6.53
CA LYS A 327 -7.17 -14.34 -7.11
C LYS A 327 -8.39 -13.95 -6.29
N ARG A 328 -9.23 -14.92 -5.93
CA ARG A 328 -10.42 -14.68 -5.11
C ARG A 328 -10.07 -14.16 -3.72
N LYS A 329 -9.06 -14.75 -3.05
CA LYS A 329 -8.59 -14.29 -1.75
C LYS A 329 -8.02 -12.87 -1.84
N LEU A 330 -7.18 -12.58 -2.81
CA LEU A 330 -6.63 -11.23 -3.03
C LEU A 330 -7.74 -10.21 -3.27
N SER A 331 -8.75 -10.53 -4.09
CA SER A 331 -9.89 -9.64 -4.30
C SER A 331 -10.68 -9.38 -3.00
N LEU A 332 -10.88 -10.39 -2.16
CA LEU A 332 -11.52 -10.24 -0.84
C LEU A 332 -10.67 -9.37 0.09
N TRP A 333 -9.36 -9.61 0.19
CA TRP A 333 -8.47 -8.80 1.02
C TRP A 333 -8.42 -7.35 0.56
N GLY A 334 -8.47 -7.10 -0.74
CA GLY A 334 -8.57 -5.75 -1.29
C GLY A 334 -9.86 -5.02 -0.89
N LYS A 335 -10.98 -5.74 -0.88
CA LYS A 335 -12.27 -5.20 -0.40
C LYS A 335 -12.26 -4.89 1.10
N TYR A 336 -11.56 -5.70 1.89
CA TYR A 336 -11.49 -5.58 3.35
C TYR A 336 -10.16 -4.99 3.84
N SER A 337 -9.39 -4.38 2.95
CA SER A 337 -8.05 -3.89 3.23
C SER A 337 -7.99 -2.94 4.43
N LEU A 338 -9.00 -2.10 4.64
CA LEU A 338 -9.04 -1.21 5.80
C LEU A 338 -9.13 -1.99 7.12
N VAL A 339 -9.98 -3.01 7.20
CA VAL A 339 -10.12 -3.84 8.43
C VAL A 339 -8.82 -4.57 8.72
N ILE A 340 -8.20 -5.17 7.69
CA ILE A 340 -6.92 -5.85 7.83
C ILE A 340 -5.85 -4.84 8.30
N TYR A 341 -5.81 -3.64 7.69
CA TYR A 341 -4.88 -2.59 8.07
C TYR A 341 -5.02 -2.17 9.54
N LEU A 342 -6.23 -2.03 10.03
CA LEU A 342 -6.48 -1.53 11.38
C LEU A 342 -6.17 -2.57 12.48
N PHE A 343 -6.40 -3.86 12.19
CA PHE A 343 -6.38 -4.90 13.23
C PHE A 343 -5.22 -5.91 13.11
N HIS A 344 -4.30 -5.78 12.14
CA HIS A 344 -3.18 -6.73 12.04
C HIS A 344 -2.09 -6.51 13.09
N ARG A 345 -1.89 -5.27 13.56
CA ARG A 345 -0.81 -4.92 14.50
C ARG A 345 -0.86 -5.70 15.81
N PRO A 346 -2.01 -5.86 16.48
CA PRO A 346 -2.12 -6.67 17.69
C PRO A 346 -1.50 -8.08 17.58
N PHE A 347 -1.64 -8.74 16.43
CA PHE A 347 -1.05 -10.08 16.22
C PHE A 347 0.47 -10.05 16.25
N ARG A 348 1.10 -9.05 15.62
CA ARG A 348 2.55 -8.86 15.67
C ARG A 348 3.01 -8.53 17.09
N ASP A 349 2.34 -7.62 17.76
CA ASP A 349 2.75 -7.12 19.07
C ASP A 349 2.63 -8.23 20.14
N LEU A 350 1.57 -9.03 20.07
CA LEU A 350 1.43 -10.21 20.90
C LEU A 350 2.53 -11.24 20.63
N PHE A 351 2.81 -11.54 19.36
CA PHE A 351 3.88 -12.47 18.97
C PHE A 351 5.26 -11.98 19.47
N LEU A 352 5.52 -10.66 19.39
CA LEU A 352 6.72 -10.05 19.95
C LEU A 352 6.77 -10.19 21.47
N LYS A 353 5.67 -9.90 22.18
CA LYS A 353 5.56 -9.99 23.65
C LYS A 353 5.77 -11.42 24.14
N MET A 354 5.29 -12.42 23.40
CA MET A 354 5.48 -13.84 23.70
C MET A 354 6.89 -14.36 23.39
N GLY A 355 7.82 -13.49 22.98
CA GLY A 355 9.19 -13.86 22.67
C GLY A 355 9.40 -14.52 21.30
N GLY A 356 8.41 -14.47 20.40
CA GLY A 356 8.47 -15.12 19.08
C GLY A 356 9.64 -14.70 18.19
N TYR A 357 10.24 -13.55 18.48
CA TYR A 357 11.43 -13.04 17.77
C TYR A 357 12.74 -13.22 18.54
N SER A 358 12.70 -13.64 19.81
CA SER A 358 13.87 -13.61 20.71
C SER A 358 15.06 -14.36 20.15
N TYR A 359 14.81 -15.53 19.55
CA TYR A 359 15.84 -16.36 18.95
C TYR A 359 16.58 -15.66 17.80
N PHE A 360 15.89 -14.80 17.03
CA PHE A 360 16.44 -14.09 15.86
C PHE A 360 17.04 -12.72 16.21
N LEU A 361 16.79 -12.20 17.41
CA LEU A 361 17.38 -10.94 17.89
C LEU A 361 18.74 -11.13 18.56
N GLN A 362 19.11 -12.37 18.92
CA GLN A 362 20.32 -12.68 19.67
C GLN A 362 21.55 -13.03 18.81
N GLY A 363 21.56 -12.70 17.52
CA GLY A 363 22.69 -12.90 16.62
C GLY A 363 22.33 -13.58 15.30
N GLU A 364 23.36 -13.77 14.48
CA GLU A 364 23.19 -14.37 13.15
C GLU A 364 22.78 -15.85 13.23
N ARG A 365 21.96 -16.28 12.28
CA ARG A 365 21.47 -17.66 12.15
C ARG A 365 21.81 -18.20 10.77
N SER A 366 21.89 -19.51 10.65
CA SER A 366 22.10 -20.15 9.35
C SER A 366 21.03 -19.73 8.34
N VAL A 367 21.39 -19.65 7.06
CA VAL A 367 20.46 -19.26 5.97
C VAL A 367 19.21 -20.15 5.95
N PHE A 368 19.36 -21.43 6.24
CA PHE A 368 18.24 -22.36 6.31
C PHE A 368 17.22 -21.98 7.40
N VAL A 369 17.70 -21.67 8.61
CA VAL A 369 16.84 -21.24 9.73
C VAL A 369 16.18 -19.90 9.44
N GLN A 370 16.91 -18.94 8.83
CA GLN A 370 16.33 -17.67 8.38
C GLN A 370 15.20 -17.90 7.38
N LEU A 371 15.40 -18.81 6.42
CA LEU A 371 14.40 -19.13 5.40
C LEU A 371 13.14 -19.75 6.03
N LEU A 372 13.30 -20.72 6.93
CA LEU A 372 12.17 -21.33 7.63
C LEU A 372 11.36 -20.30 8.43
N PHE A 373 12.03 -19.39 9.13
CA PHE A 373 11.34 -18.33 9.87
C PHE A 373 10.67 -17.32 8.94
N PHE A 374 11.29 -16.99 7.83
CA PHE A 374 10.67 -16.13 6.82
C PHE A 374 9.40 -16.78 6.26
N LEU A 375 9.43 -18.07 5.93
CA LEU A 375 8.25 -18.82 5.48
C LEU A 375 7.16 -18.89 6.55
N PHE A 376 7.55 -19.03 7.82
CA PHE A 376 6.62 -18.96 8.95
C PHE A 376 5.95 -17.58 9.03
N LEU A 377 6.71 -16.47 8.98
CA LEU A 377 6.15 -15.11 9.01
C LEU A 377 5.23 -14.85 7.80
N LEU A 378 5.59 -15.37 6.63
CA LEU A 378 4.77 -15.32 5.43
C LEU A 378 3.44 -16.07 5.63
N GLY A 379 3.49 -17.30 6.12
CA GLY A 379 2.30 -18.11 6.44
C GLY A 379 1.43 -17.45 7.51
N PHE A 380 2.05 -16.89 8.55
CA PHE A 380 1.35 -16.19 9.63
C PHE A 380 0.67 -14.92 9.09
N SER A 381 1.33 -14.16 8.23
CA SER A 381 0.73 -12.99 7.56
C SER A 381 -0.49 -13.38 6.70
N VAL A 382 -0.41 -14.50 5.97
CA VAL A 382 -1.56 -15.04 5.22
C VAL A 382 -2.70 -15.42 6.17
N ALA A 383 -2.41 -16.09 7.29
CA ALA A 383 -3.41 -16.49 8.29
C ALA A 383 -4.13 -15.26 8.87
N VAL A 384 -3.40 -14.20 9.22
CA VAL A 384 -3.97 -12.93 9.70
C VAL A 384 -4.85 -12.28 8.63
N CYS A 385 -4.41 -12.24 7.37
CA CYS A 385 -5.23 -11.70 6.27
C CYS A 385 -6.51 -12.52 6.03
N VAL A 386 -6.44 -13.84 6.16
CA VAL A 386 -7.61 -14.72 6.05
C VAL A 386 -8.58 -14.50 7.19
N LEU A 387 -8.06 -14.38 8.42
CA LEU A 387 -8.87 -14.17 9.62
C LEU A 387 -9.60 -12.83 9.57
N LEU A 388 -8.87 -11.74 9.30
CA LEU A 388 -9.40 -10.38 9.29
C LEU A 388 -10.20 -10.05 8.02
N GLY A 389 -9.91 -10.72 6.91
CA GLY A 389 -10.61 -10.56 5.64
C GLY A 389 -11.96 -11.28 5.56
N ARG A 390 -12.54 -11.75 6.67
CA ARG A 390 -13.84 -12.40 6.70
C ARG A 390 -14.99 -11.40 6.58
N LYS A 391 -16.03 -11.78 5.82
CA LYS A 391 -17.22 -10.95 5.60
C LYS A 391 -17.96 -10.56 6.89
N SER A 392 -17.88 -11.39 7.93
CA SER A 392 -18.49 -11.15 9.25
C SER A 392 -17.90 -9.92 9.95
N LEU A 393 -16.58 -9.77 9.96
CA LEU A 393 -15.91 -8.61 10.56
C LEU A 393 -16.20 -7.31 9.80
N TYR A 394 -16.32 -7.41 8.47
CA TYR A 394 -16.65 -6.25 7.66
C TYR A 394 -18.06 -5.70 7.92
N ARG A 395 -19.05 -6.56 8.24
CA ARG A 395 -20.40 -6.11 8.58
C ARG A 395 -20.45 -5.22 9.81
N LEU A 396 -19.52 -5.42 10.76
CA LEU A 396 -19.35 -4.58 11.95
C LEU A 396 -18.80 -3.18 11.60
N CYS A 397 -17.96 -3.09 10.56
CA CYS A 397 -17.34 -1.84 10.13
C CYS A 397 -18.11 -1.14 9.00
N ARG A 398 -19.19 -1.77 8.46
CA ARG A 398 -19.91 -1.26 7.29
C ARG A 398 -20.98 -0.26 7.67
N LYS A 399 -20.66 1.04 7.67
CA LYS A 399 -21.60 2.07 7.24
C LYS A 399 -20.95 2.89 6.11
N ARG A 400 -21.40 2.64 4.87
CA ARG A 400 -21.24 3.49 3.67
C ARG A 400 -19.81 3.73 3.16
N TRP A 401 -19.32 2.82 2.35
CA TRP A 401 -18.32 3.09 1.29
C TRP A 401 -18.97 2.95 -0.07
#